data_0652752d23ef44d60a11f16490721d36
#
_entry.id   0652752d23ef44d60a11f16490721d36
#
_cell.length_a   1.000
_cell.length_b   1.000
_cell.length_c   1.000
_cell.angle_alpha   90.00
_cell.angle_beta   90.00
_cell.angle_gamma   90.00
#
_symmetry.space_group_name_H-M   'P 1'
#
loop_
_entity.id
_entity.type
_entity.pdbx_description
1 polymer ?
#
loop_
_entity_poly.entity_id
_entity_poly.type
_entity_poly.pdbx_seq_one_letter_code
_entity_poly.pdbx_strand_id
1 'polypeptide(L)'
;MGRGVKTAPQKRLKRGFKGSAIDLVLCLIAGIGLWAAFPDVSLPLVIIPSFALLLSRVDRVGAWRAFVYMLICGMTFWLLLIPWTIQATGGSKLPWIALSFVEAIFFAVWGSLESGLMRLSWAKSAAGQAFVTAVSWVGIEQLRSHFPWSGFPWGNLAYPQVATPLGRLAPWGGEVLVSAVVVVCAVLLRRSFDFSREDQHWYSRSLCFASACALVIIPMALPLHASQEEGSIKVAAIQGNIELPALETYSQIGKVTGNHARLTSELAQTGEKVDLVVWGESSTDRDPKYNRLIAELISTSAKDIDAPILVGITRVDQDRRYNYMGVWYPDTGLSESYYGKQIPVPFGEYI
;
A
#
# COMPACT_ATOMS: atom_id res chain seq x y z
N MET A 1 54.18 19.33 -5.59
CA MET A 1 54.28 17.88 -5.69
C MET A 1 53.17 17.24 -4.85
N GLY A 2 52.01 17.03 -5.46
CA GLY A 2 50.85 16.40 -4.81
C GLY A 2 50.92 14.90 -4.98
N ARG A 3 51.10 14.14 -3.90
CA ARG A 3 51.00 12.68 -3.92
C ARG A 3 49.53 12.28 -4.04
N GLY A 4 49.12 11.82 -5.20
CA GLY A 4 47.83 11.20 -5.40
C GLY A 4 47.75 9.87 -4.62
N VAL A 5 46.91 9.85 -3.62
CA VAL A 5 46.55 8.61 -2.91
C VAL A 5 45.77 7.72 -3.88
N LYS A 6 46.41 6.69 -4.43
CA LYS A 6 45.77 5.63 -5.17
C LYS A 6 44.95 4.80 -4.20
N THR A 7 43.63 4.99 -4.18
CA THR A 7 42.71 4.07 -3.48
C THR A 7 42.76 2.71 -4.14
N ALA A 8 43.21 1.71 -3.39
CA ALA A 8 43.25 0.33 -3.83
C ALA A 8 41.83 -0.17 -4.16
N PRO A 9 41.66 -0.94 -5.25
CA PRO A 9 40.35 -1.50 -5.62
C PRO A 9 39.87 -2.45 -4.51
N GLN A 10 38.69 -2.18 -3.98
CA GLN A 10 38.04 -3.07 -3.01
C GLN A 10 37.98 -4.48 -3.61
N LYS A 11 38.69 -5.44 -3.03
CA LYS A 11 38.62 -6.87 -3.37
C LYS A 11 37.18 -7.35 -3.20
N ARG A 12 36.48 -7.60 -4.29
CA ARG A 12 35.20 -8.33 -4.28
C ARG A 12 35.48 -9.71 -3.70
N LEU A 13 35.06 -9.95 -2.48
CA LEU A 13 35.08 -11.29 -1.90
C LEU A 13 34.22 -12.20 -2.80
N LYS A 14 34.87 -13.18 -3.46
CA LYS A 14 34.17 -14.29 -4.10
C LYS A 14 33.54 -15.11 -2.98
N ARG A 15 32.29 -14.80 -2.59
CA ARG A 15 31.54 -15.60 -1.64
C ARG A 15 31.32 -16.99 -2.24
N GLY A 16 31.75 -18.03 -1.54
CA GLY A 16 31.50 -19.41 -1.93
C GLY A 16 30.00 -19.76 -1.83
N PHE A 17 29.62 -20.93 -2.32
CA PHE A 17 28.22 -21.43 -2.39
C PHE A 17 27.48 -21.33 -1.02
N LYS A 18 28.13 -21.65 0.08
CA LYS A 18 27.56 -21.51 1.45
C LYS A 18 27.18 -20.06 1.80
N GLY A 19 27.98 -19.07 1.40
CA GLY A 19 27.66 -17.66 1.63
C GLY A 19 26.44 -17.20 0.83
N SER A 20 26.22 -17.75 -0.36
CA SER A 20 25.06 -17.46 -1.18
C SER A 20 23.76 -18.02 -0.57
N ALA A 21 23.78 -19.22 0.00
CA ALA A 21 22.60 -19.81 0.64
C ALA A 21 22.14 -19.01 1.86
N ILE A 22 23.06 -18.55 2.69
CA ILE A 22 22.75 -17.68 3.83
C ILE A 22 22.12 -16.36 3.35
N ASP A 23 22.69 -15.74 2.31
CA ASP A 23 22.12 -14.49 1.77
C ASP A 23 20.68 -14.68 1.27
N LEU A 24 20.37 -15.83 0.63
CA LEU A 24 19.01 -16.15 0.19
C LEU A 24 18.04 -16.29 1.37
N VAL A 25 18.45 -17.00 2.42
CA VAL A 25 17.63 -17.13 3.65
C VAL A 25 17.38 -15.75 4.29
N LEU A 26 18.39 -14.89 4.33
CA LEU A 26 18.23 -13.53 4.86
C LEU A 26 17.31 -12.66 4.01
N CYS A 27 17.26 -12.87 2.68
CA CYS A 27 16.30 -12.20 1.80
C CYS A 27 14.86 -12.70 2.05
N LEU A 28 14.66 -14.00 2.29
CA LEU A 28 13.36 -14.53 2.71
C LEU A 28 12.91 -13.93 4.05
N ILE A 29 13.80 -13.89 5.04
CA ILE A 29 13.51 -13.28 6.36
C ILE A 29 13.16 -11.80 6.20
N ALA A 30 13.87 -11.06 5.35
CA ALA A 30 13.56 -9.66 5.07
C ALA A 30 12.17 -9.51 4.44
N GLY A 31 11.81 -10.36 3.47
CA GLY A 31 10.48 -10.36 2.85
C GLY A 31 9.35 -10.65 3.84
N ILE A 32 9.55 -11.64 4.73
CA ILE A 32 8.60 -11.93 5.82
C ILE A 32 8.51 -10.74 6.78
N GLY A 33 9.63 -10.12 7.14
CA GLY A 33 9.63 -8.96 8.02
C GLY A 33 8.96 -7.73 7.41
N LEU A 34 9.11 -7.49 6.10
CA LEU A 34 8.36 -6.44 5.40
C LEU A 34 6.86 -6.71 5.46
N TRP A 35 6.42 -7.95 5.19
CA TRP A 35 5.02 -8.35 5.29
C TRP A 35 4.48 -8.21 6.71
N ALA A 36 5.24 -8.60 7.73
CA ALA A 36 4.81 -8.52 9.12
C ALA A 36 4.52 -7.10 9.62
N ALA A 37 4.96 -6.07 8.87
CA ALA A 37 4.62 -4.69 9.15
C ALA A 37 3.14 -4.37 8.81
N PHE A 38 2.54 -5.10 7.87
CA PHE A 38 1.18 -4.88 7.38
C PHE A 38 0.12 -5.55 8.28
N PRO A 39 -1.20 -5.24 8.05
CA PRO A 39 -2.31 -5.90 8.74
C PRO A 39 -2.21 -7.42 8.70
N ASP A 40 -2.84 -8.07 9.66
CA ASP A 40 -2.78 -9.41 10.19
C ASP A 40 -1.70 -9.56 11.27
N VAL A 41 -0.44 -9.12 11.04
CA VAL A 41 0.63 -9.11 12.06
C VAL A 41 0.75 -7.75 12.73
N SER A 42 0.68 -6.66 11.95
CA SER A 42 0.64 -5.26 12.42
C SER A 42 1.83 -4.85 13.30
N LEU A 43 3.06 -5.16 12.87
CA LEU A 43 4.32 -4.72 13.49
C LEU A 43 5.00 -3.65 12.63
N PRO A 44 4.46 -2.42 12.51
CA PRO A 44 4.85 -1.44 11.50
C PRO A 44 6.34 -1.07 11.53
N LEU A 45 6.96 -0.97 12.70
CA LEU A 45 8.36 -0.58 12.83
C LEU A 45 9.35 -1.70 12.42
N VAL A 46 8.89 -2.94 12.28
CA VAL A 46 9.74 -4.06 11.81
C VAL A 46 10.18 -3.87 10.35
N ILE A 47 9.49 -3.03 9.60
CA ILE A 47 9.86 -2.68 8.22
C ILE A 47 11.27 -2.09 8.13
N ILE A 48 11.67 -1.27 9.11
CA ILE A 48 12.98 -0.60 9.15
C ILE A 48 14.14 -1.60 9.26
N PRO A 49 14.19 -2.51 10.27
CA PRO A 49 15.25 -3.51 10.33
C PRO A 49 15.18 -4.51 9.18
N SER A 50 14.00 -4.84 8.66
CA SER A 50 13.85 -5.74 7.51
C SER A 50 14.46 -5.15 6.25
N PHE A 51 14.19 -3.87 5.98
CA PHE A 51 14.78 -3.16 4.85
C PHE A 51 16.30 -2.95 5.05
N ALA A 52 16.75 -2.66 6.27
CA ALA A 52 18.17 -2.56 6.61
C ALA A 52 18.93 -3.89 6.38
N LEU A 53 18.31 -5.02 6.74
CA LEU A 53 18.82 -6.37 6.48
C LEU A 53 18.99 -6.60 4.97
N LEU A 54 17.99 -6.25 4.18
CA LEU A 54 17.99 -6.36 2.74
C LEU A 54 19.12 -5.53 2.09
N LEU A 55 19.23 -4.25 2.46
CA LEU A 55 20.32 -3.36 2.01
C LEU A 55 21.70 -3.96 2.30
N SER A 56 21.88 -4.60 3.45
CA SER A 56 23.14 -5.23 3.82
C SER A 56 23.57 -6.35 2.85
N ARG A 57 22.63 -6.91 2.10
CA ARG A 57 22.89 -7.95 1.07
C ARG A 57 23.09 -7.35 -0.30
N VAL A 58 22.23 -6.39 -0.68
CA VAL A 58 22.17 -5.77 -2.02
C VAL A 58 23.40 -4.91 -2.32
N ASP A 59 23.82 -4.06 -1.38
CA ASP A 59 24.90 -3.09 -1.59
C ASP A 59 26.29 -3.70 -1.84
N ARG A 60 26.47 -4.97 -1.50
CA ARG A 60 27.78 -5.65 -1.55
C ARG A 60 27.94 -6.59 -2.72
N VAL A 61 26.91 -6.73 -3.54
CA VAL A 61 26.89 -7.68 -4.67
C VAL A 61 26.78 -6.95 -6.01
N GLY A 62 26.95 -7.68 -7.11
CA GLY A 62 26.73 -7.13 -8.46
C GLY A 62 25.23 -7.09 -8.79
N ALA A 63 24.88 -6.28 -9.80
CA ALA A 63 23.50 -6.03 -10.20
C ALA A 63 22.65 -7.30 -10.39
N TRP A 64 23.21 -8.35 -11.04
CA TRP A 64 22.49 -9.61 -11.24
C TRP A 64 22.15 -10.33 -9.91
N ARG A 65 23.09 -10.37 -8.96
CA ARG A 65 22.81 -10.98 -7.66
C ARG A 65 21.84 -10.14 -6.83
N ALA A 66 21.97 -8.82 -6.91
CA ALA A 66 21.03 -7.90 -6.28
C ALA A 66 19.61 -8.09 -6.83
N PHE A 67 19.48 -8.27 -8.17
CA PHE A 67 18.23 -8.63 -8.82
C PHE A 67 17.60 -9.89 -8.21
N VAL A 68 18.37 -10.99 -8.14
CA VAL A 68 17.88 -12.26 -7.62
C VAL A 68 17.48 -12.14 -6.13
N TYR A 69 18.28 -11.46 -5.32
CA TYR A 69 18.00 -11.27 -3.91
C TYR A 69 16.72 -10.48 -3.69
N MET A 70 16.53 -9.41 -4.46
CA MET A 70 15.33 -8.59 -4.40
C MET A 70 14.11 -9.30 -4.97
N LEU A 71 14.28 -10.12 -6.01
CA LEU A 71 13.18 -10.95 -6.53
C LEU A 71 12.68 -11.94 -5.47
N ILE A 72 13.58 -12.60 -4.74
CA ILE A 72 13.21 -13.54 -3.67
C ILE A 72 12.51 -12.80 -2.53
N CYS A 73 13.06 -11.68 -2.09
CA CYS A 73 12.44 -10.85 -1.06
C CYS A 73 11.05 -10.37 -1.50
N GLY A 74 10.94 -9.81 -2.71
CA GLY A 74 9.67 -9.32 -3.27
C GLY A 74 8.64 -10.43 -3.43
N MET A 75 9.03 -11.59 -3.98
CA MET A 75 8.13 -12.75 -4.08
C MET A 75 7.60 -13.17 -2.72
N THR A 76 8.48 -13.25 -1.72
CA THR A 76 8.07 -13.61 -0.35
C THR A 76 7.08 -12.58 0.20
N PHE A 77 7.41 -11.30 0.07
CA PHE A 77 6.56 -10.21 0.54
C PHE A 77 5.18 -10.22 -0.12
N TRP A 78 5.13 -10.27 -1.45
CA TRP A 78 3.88 -10.16 -2.21
C TRP A 78 2.99 -11.38 -2.09
N LEU A 79 3.55 -12.59 -2.11
CA LEU A 79 2.77 -13.82 -1.88
C LEU A 79 2.09 -13.83 -0.50
N LEU A 80 2.73 -13.26 0.51
CA LEU A 80 2.16 -13.16 1.84
C LEU A 80 1.19 -11.99 1.99
N LEU A 81 1.40 -10.88 1.25
CA LEU A 81 0.60 -9.67 1.40
C LEU A 81 -0.75 -9.72 0.70
N ILE A 82 -0.83 -10.35 -0.49
CA ILE A 82 -2.03 -10.26 -1.35
C ILE A 82 -2.77 -11.60 -1.60
N PRO A 83 -2.84 -12.55 -0.63
CA PRO A 83 -3.59 -13.80 -0.84
C PRO A 83 -5.10 -13.57 -1.01
N TRP A 84 -5.63 -12.44 -0.58
CA TRP A 84 -7.02 -12.03 -0.77
C TRP A 84 -7.42 -11.95 -2.25
N THR A 85 -6.47 -11.74 -3.16
CA THR A 85 -6.71 -11.72 -4.61
C THR A 85 -7.20 -13.06 -5.14
N ILE A 86 -6.93 -14.18 -4.45
CA ILE A 86 -7.48 -15.50 -4.79
C ILE A 86 -9.01 -15.48 -4.71
N GLN A 87 -9.56 -14.86 -3.66
CA GLN A 87 -11.01 -14.74 -3.49
C GLN A 87 -11.62 -13.81 -4.54
N ALA A 88 -10.95 -12.68 -4.80
CA ALA A 88 -11.39 -11.70 -5.79
C ALA A 88 -11.43 -12.28 -7.22
N THR A 89 -10.64 -13.32 -7.51
CA THR A 89 -10.56 -13.98 -8.82
C THR A 89 -11.28 -15.34 -8.85
N GLY A 90 -12.30 -15.52 -8.00
CA GLY A 90 -13.13 -16.73 -8.00
C GLY A 90 -12.40 -17.99 -7.52
N GLY A 91 -11.39 -17.87 -6.66
CA GLY A 91 -10.63 -19.00 -6.10
C GLY A 91 -9.39 -19.41 -6.92
N SER A 92 -9.12 -18.75 -8.06
CA SER A 92 -7.94 -19.06 -8.88
C SER A 92 -6.66 -18.50 -8.23
N LYS A 93 -5.64 -19.36 -8.10
CA LYS A 93 -4.33 -18.99 -7.57
C LYS A 93 -3.40 -18.36 -8.60
N LEU A 94 -3.70 -18.55 -9.90
CA LEU A 94 -2.83 -18.06 -10.98
C LEU A 94 -2.69 -16.54 -11.01
N PRO A 95 -3.76 -15.72 -10.93
CA PRO A 95 -3.65 -14.27 -10.87
C PRO A 95 -2.86 -13.79 -9.64
N TRP A 96 -3.05 -14.42 -8.49
CA TRP A 96 -2.27 -14.11 -7.28
C TRP A 96 -0.77 -14.31 -7.47
N ILE A 97 -0.35 -15.46 -8.01
CA ILE A 97 1.06 -15.75 -8.28
C ILE A 97 1.63 -14.79 -9.36
N ALA A 98 0.86 -14.57 -10.44
CA ALA A 98 1.26 -13.70 -11.53
C ALA A 98 1.44 -12.24 -11.07
N LEU A 99 0.49 -11.70 -10.34
CA LEU A 99 0.57 -10.34 -9.79
C LEU A 99 1.74 -10.23 -8.79
N SER A 100 1.89 -11.19 -7.89
CA SER A 100 3.03 -11.22 -6.95
C SER A 100 4.37 -11.22 -7.68
N PHE A 101 4.47 -11.95 -8.80
CA PHE A 101 5.68 -11.99 -9.62
C PHE A 101 5.95 -10.65 -10.33
N VAL A 102 4.94 -10.03 -10.92
CA VAL A 102 5.05 -8.71 -11.56
C VAL A 102 5.53 -7.67 -10.56
N GLU A 103 4.92 -7.61 -9.39
CA GLU A 103 5.31 -6.69 -8.32
C GLU A 103 6.72 -6.97 -7.79
N ALA A 104 7.11 -8.24 -7.69
CA ALA A 104 8.46 -8.62 -7.29
C ALA A 104 9.53 -8.24 -8.33
N ILE A 105 9.18 -8.14 -9.62
CA ILE A 105 10.09 -7.64 -10.65
C ILE A 105 10.48 -6.18 -10.38
N PHE A 106 9.57 -5.32 -9.93
CA PHE A 106 9.92 -3.94 -9.56
C PHE A 106 10.96 -3.91 -8.44
N PHE A 107 10.81 -4.77 -7.43
CA PHE A 107 11.82 -4.93 -6.37
C PHE A 107 13.16 -5.38 -6.96
N ALA A 108 13.15 -6.37 -7.85
CA ALA A 108 14.35 -6.90 -8.48
C ALA A 108 15.07 -5.86 -9.35
N VAL A 109 14.33 -5.08 -10.13
CA VAL A 109 14.86 -3.97 -10.94
C VAL A 109 15.49 -2.92 -10.03
N TRP A 110 14.80 -2.53 -8.95
CA TRP A 110 15.37 -1.62 -7.97
C TRP A 110 16.67 -2.16 -7.37
N GLY A 111 16.74 -3.43 -7.01
CA GLY A 111 17.96 -4.03 -6.49
C GLY A 111 19.16 -3.90 -7.43
N SER A 112 18.93 -4.11 -8.72
CA SER A 112 19.95 -3.90 -9.75
C SER A 112 20.39 -2.44 -9.84
N LEU A 113 19.42 -1.51 -9.81
CA LEU A 113 19.64 -0.07 -9.82
C LEU A 113 20.45 0.37 -8.61
N GLU A 114 20.03 -0.01 -7.40
CA GLU A 114 20.69 0.32 -6.14
C GLU A 114 22.15 -0.17 -6.14
N SER A 115 22.39 -1.43 -6.52
CA SER A 115 23.74 -1.96 -6.66
C SER A 115 24.62 -1.15 -7.64
N GLY A 116 24.02 -0.55 -8.66
CA GLY A 116 24.70 0.35 -9.61
C GLY A 116 25.00 1.72 -8.99
N LEU A 117 23.99 2.33 -8.35
CA LEU A 117 24.06 3.64 -7.72
C LEU A 117 25.10 3.68 -6.58
N MET A 118 25.21 2.60 -5.82
CA MET A 118 26.22 2.49 -4.76
C MET A 118 27.68 2.48 -5.26
N ARG A 119 27.91 2.49 -6.57
CA ARG A 119 29.27 2.68 -7.15
C ARG A 119 29.68 4.15 -7.25
N LEU A 120 28.72 5.07 -7.18
CA LEU A 120 28.97 6.50 -7.22
C LEU A 120 29.75 6.92 -5.95
N SER A 121 30.76 7.75 -6.11
CA SER A 121 31.64 8.15 -4.99
C SER A 121 30.90 8.88 -3.88
N TRP A 122 30.01 9.80 -4.24
CA TRP A 122 29.22 10.58 -3.30
C TRP A 122 28.13 9.76 -2.58
N ALA A 123 27.59 8.71 -3.23
CA ALA A 123 26.63 7.78 -2.60
C ALA A 123 27.26 6.91 -1.48
N LYS A 124 28.60 6.92 -1.36
CA LYS A 124 29.29 6.20 -0.29
C LYS A 124 29.21 6.89 1.08
N SER A 125 28.93 8.18 1.12
CA SER A 125 28.65 8.91 2.37
C SER A 125 27.31 8.44 2.99
N ALA A 126 27.07 8.72 4.28
CA ALA A 126 25.79 8.35 4.92
C ALA A 126 24.61 9.12 4.30
N ALA A 127 24.78 10.42 4.13
CA ALA A 127 23.75 11.27 3.54
C ALA A 127 23.52 10.92 2.06
N GLY A 128 24.60 10.71 1.28
CA GLY A 128 24.49 10.33 -0.13
C GLY A 128 23.78 9.01 -0.33
N GLN A 129 24.10 8.00 0.47
CA GLN A 129 23.39 6.72 0.43
C GLN A 129 21.92 6.88 0.83
N ALA A 130 21.64 7.55 1.95
CA ALA A 130 20.26 7.76 2.40
C ALA A 130 19.42 8.45 1.32
N PHE A 131 19.96 9.49 0.70
CA PHE A 131 19.30 10.22 -0.39
C PHE A 131 19.05 9.34 -1.61
N VAL A 132 20.08 8.69 -2.14
CA VAL A 132 19.95 7.87 -3.36
C VAL A 132 19.01 6.70 -3.16
N THR A 133 19.16 5.98 -2.05
CA THR A 133 18.33 4.81 -1.75
C THR A 133 16.87 5.22 -1.55
N ALA A 134 16.60 6.33 -0.83
CA ALA A 134 15.25 6.83 -0.63
C ALA A 134 14.60 7.28 -1.96
N VAL A 135 15.29 8.08 -2.75
CA VAL A 135 14.77 8.58 -4.03
C VAL A 135 14.54 7.44 -5.03
N SER A 136 15.49 6.51 -5.14
CA SER A 136 15.36 5.38 -6.07
C SER A 136 14.24 4.43 -5.64
N TRP A 137 14.09 4.16 -4.34
CA TRP A 137 13.00 3.31 -3.84
C TRP A 137 11.65 3.94 -4.07
N VAL A 138 11.46 5.18 -3.64
CA VAL A 138 10.19 5.91 -3.84
C VAL A 138 9.87 6.04 -5.33
N GLY A 139 10.88 6.26 -6.18
CA GLY A 139 10.69 6.28 -7.64
C GLY A 139 10.11 4.97 -8.17
N ILE A 140 10.59 3.83 -7.67
CA ILE A 140 10.04 2.50 -8.04
C ILE A 140 8.65 2.26 -7.42
N GLU A 141 8.40 2.70 -6.17
CA GLU A 141 7.05 2.63 -5.57
C GLU A 141 6.05 3.42 -6.41
N GLN A 142 6.39 4.64 -6.80
CA GLN A 142 5.53 5.47 -7.64
C GLN A 142 5.35 4.88 -9.04
N LEU A 143 6.40 4.36 -9.65
CA LEU A 143 6.30 3.72 -10.96
C LEU A 143 5.33 2.54 -10.94
N ARG A 144 5.47 1.60 -10.00
CA ARG A 144 4.59 0.43 -9.92
C ARG A 144 3.16 0.78 -9.48
N SER A 145 3.01 1.88 -8.74
CA SER A 145 1.69 2.38 -8.31
C SER A 145 0.87 2.99 -9.47
N HIS A 146 1.50 3.28 -10.62
CA HIS A 146 0.86 3.90 -11.78
C HIS A 146 1.05 3.11 -13.08
N PHE A 147 1.95 2.14 -13.14
CA PHE A 147 2.30 1.39 -14.34
C PHE A 147 2.56 -0.09 -14.02
N PRO A 148 2.14 -1.05 -14.89
CA PRO A 148 1.26 -0.90 -16.07
C PRO A 148 -0.23 -0.81 -15.69
N TRP A 149 -1.10 -0.52 -16.68
CA TRP A 149 -2.57 -0.55 -16.54
C TRP A 149 -3.13 0.17 -15.30
N SER A 150 -2.64 1.36 -15.00
CA SER A 150 -2.95 2.18 -13.81
C SER A 150 -2.22 1.72 -12.53
N GLY A 151 -1.35 0.73 -12.63
CA GLY A 151 -0.52 0.24 -11.54
C GLY A 151 -1.26 -0.55 -10.46
N PHE A 152 -0.51 -0.94 -9.44
CA PHE A 152 -1.05 -1.58 -8.24
C PHE A 152 -0.49 -0.91 -6.97
N PRO A 153 -1.12 0.20 -6.52
CA PRO A 153 -0.65 1.01 -5.38
C PRO A 153 -0.93 0.31 -4.05
N TRP A 154 -0.46 -0.91 -3.87
CA TRP A 154 -0.58 -1.71 -2.66
C TRP A 154 0.81 -1.96 -2.06
N GLY A 155 0.92 -2.14 -0.76
CA GLY A 155 2.18 -2.54 -0.13
C GLY A 155 3.29 -1.46 -0.11
N ASN A 156 2.98 -0.16 -0.20
CA ASN A 156 3.95 0.91 -0.02
C ASN A 156 4.42 0.97 1.43
N LEU A 157 5.71 1.27 1.66
CA LEU A 157 6.30 1.27 3.00
C LEU A 157 5.64 2.27 3.96
N ALA A 158 4.95 3.27 3.41
CA ALA A 158 4.20 4.25 4.18
C ALA A 158 2.94 3.69 4.86
N TYR A 159 2.27 2.73 4.23
CA TYR A 159 0.92 2.32 4.67
C TYR A 159 0.87 1.74 6.09
N PRO A 160 1.78 0.86 6.51
CA PRO A 160 1.76 0.38 7.89
C PRO A 160 2.14 1.45 8.91
N GLN A 161 2.65 2.62 8.46
CA GLN A 161 3.09 3.69 9.37
C GLN A 161 1.95 4.57 9.90
N VAL A 162 0.72 4.38 9.49
CA VAL A 162 -0.44 5.21 9.90
C VAL A 162 -0.57 5.30 11.42
N ALA A 163 -0.36 4.20 12.14
CA ALA A 163 -0.43 4.13 13.60
C ALA A 163 0.90 4.45 14.32
N THR A 164 1.94 4.85 13.58
CA THR A 164 3.26 5.19 14.14
C THR A 164 3.50 6.70 14.10
N PRO A 165 4.52 7.20 14.83
CA PRO A 165 4.92 8.60 14.71
C PRO A 165 5.22 9.03 13.27
N LEU A 166 5.74 8.13 12.42
CA LEU A 166 6.07 8.41 11.02
C LEU A 166 4.84 8.77 10.20
N GLY A 167 3.67 8.23 10.52
CA GLY A 167 2.40 8.60 9.86
C GLY A 167 2.06 10.09 9.97
N ARG A 168 2.55 10.78 11.02
CA ARG A 168 2.38 12.22 11.18
C ARG A 168 3.09 13.08 10.13
N LEU A 169 3.97 12.47 9.32
CA LEU A 169 4.61 13.14 8.19
C LEU A 169 3.70 13.21 6.96
N ALA A 170 2.65 12.41 6.90
CA ALA A 170 1.77 12.34 5.72
C ALA A 170 1.12 13.68 5.32
N PRO A 171 0.68 14.56 6.24
CA PRO A 171 0.15 15.88 5.87
C PRO A 171 1.18 16.79 5.16
N TRP A 172 2.48 16.52 5.31
CA TRP A 172 3.57 17.37 4.77
C TRP A 172 4.06 16.92 3.39
N GLY A 173 3.95 15.64 3.06
CA GLY A 173 4.46 15.13 1.78
C GLY A 173 3.87 13.79 1.35
N GLY A 174 2.70 13.45 1.88
CA GLY A 174 2.00 12.23 1.52
C GLY A 174 2.75 10.95 1.87
N GLU A 175 2.34 9.86 1.25
CA GLU A 175 2.98 8.55 1.38
C GLU A 175 4.45 8.57 0.92
N VAL A 176 4.77 9.40 -0.07
CA VAL A 176 6.11 9.58 -0.65
C VAL A 176 7.12 9.97 0.43
N LEU A 177 6.79 10.98 1.24
CA LEU A 177 7.65 11.43 2.33
C LEU A 177 7.80 10.37 3.41
N VAL A 178 6.70 9.71 3.77
CA VAL A 178 6.72 8.65 4.81
C VAL A 178 7.58 7.48 4.36
N SER A 179 7.39 6.95 3.14
CA SER A 179 8.23 5.90 2.55
C SER A 179 9.70 6.31 2.50
N ALA A 180 9.99 7.53 2.05
CA ALA A 180 11.36 8.05 1.99
C ALA A 180 12.03 8.04 3.38
N VAL A 181 11.34 8.51 4.42
CA VAL A 181 11.89 8.54 5.79
C VAL A 181 12.08 7.13 6.35
N VAL A 182 11.18 6.19 6.08
CA VAL A 182 11.35 4.77 6.44
C VAL A 182 12.65 4.22 5.83
N VAL A 183 12.89 4.48 4.54
CA VAL A 183 14.11 4.03 3.84
C VAL A 183 15.36 4.71 4.42
N VAL A 184 15.30 6.01 4.70
CA VAL A 184 16.41 6.73 5.36
C VAL A 184 16.73 6.11 6.71
N CYS A 185 15.72 5.82 7.54
CA CYS A 185 15.91 5.14 8.83
C CYS A 185 16.58 3.77 8.65
N ALA A 186 16.17 3.00 7.64
CA ALA A 186 16.76 1.69 7.36
C ALA A 186 18.23 1.80 6.90
N VAL A 187 18.57 2.78 6.07
CA VAL A 187 19.97 3.05 5.67
C VAL A 187 20.81 3.42 6.88
N LEU A 188 20.33 4.32 7.73
CA LEU A 188 21.04 4.75 8.94
C LEU A 188 21.21 3.58 9.93
N LEU A 189 20.17 2.79 10.14
CA LEU A 189 20.21 1.60 10.98
C LEU A 189 21.25 0.60 10.45
N ARG A 190 21.21 0.29 9.15
CA ARG A 190 22.22 -0.59 8.53
C ARG A 190 23.62 -0.08 8.75
N ARG A 191 23.84 1.23 8.59
CA ARG A 191 25.17 1.83 8.78
C ARG A 191 25.66 1.79 10.22
N SER A 192 24.78 1.88 11.19
CA SER A 192 25.12 1.77 12.60
C SER A 192 25.69 0.40 12.96
N PHE A 193 25.27 -0.66 12.24
CA PHE A 193 25.73 -2.04 12.41
C PHE A 193 26.74 -2.51 11.35
N ASP A 194 27.30 -1.61 10.52
CA ASP A 194 28.31 -1.99 9.52
C ASP A 194 29.72 -1.97 10.12
N PHE A 195 30.12 -3.08 10.72
CA PHE A 195 31.45 -3.28 11.31
C PHE A 195 32.55 -3.59 10.27
N SER A 196 32.21 -3.72 9.00
CA SER A 196 33.18 -4.04 7.94
C SER A 196 33.88 -2.81 7.37
N ARG A 197 33.50 -1.62 7.78
CA ARG A 197 34.10 -0.35 7.38
C ARG A 197 35.13 0.07 8.45
N GLU A 198 36.38 -0.27 8.25
CA GLU A 198 37.48 0.08 9.16
C GLU A 198 37.64 1.60 9.37
N ASP A 199 37.28 2.38 8.35
CA ASP A 199 37.35 3.86 8.38
C ASP A 199 36.21 4.53 9.18
N GLN A 200 35.22 3.76 9.64
CA GLN A 200 34.04 4.32 10.33
C GLN A 200 34.23 4.26 11.85
N HIS A 201 34.55 5.41 12.44
CA HIS A 201 34.68 5.56 13.88
C HIS A 201 33.38 5.20 14.61
N TRP A 202 33.50 4.71 15.85
CA TRP A 202 32.35 4.34 16.68
C TRP A 202 31.30 5.44 16.83
N TYR A 203 31.75 6.71 16.95
CA TYR A 203 30.86 7.87 17.05
C TYR A 203 30.00 8.07 15.79
N SER A 204 30.53 7.81 14.58
CA SER A 204 29.75 7.86 13.35
C SER A 204 28.62 6.82 13.32
N ARG A 205 28.88 5.64 13.86
CA ARG A 205 27.84 4.59 13.96
C ARG A 205 26.78 4.98 14.98
N SER A 206 27.20 5.47 16.15
CA SER A 206 26.28 5.96 17.18
C SER A 206 25.45 7.16 16.66
N LEU A 207 26.03 8.05 15.88
CA LEU A 207 25.31 9.14 15.25
C LEU A 207 24.27 8.63 14.25
N CYS A 208 24.60 7.66 13.40
CA CYS A 208 23.63 7.03 12.49
C CYS A 208 22.47 6.40 13.27
N PHE A 209 22.74 5.67 14.34
CA PHE A 209 21.72 5.08 15.18
C PHE A 209 20.84 6.14 15.83
N ALA A 210 21.44 7.13 16.47
CA ALA A 210 20.72 8.24 17.11
C ALA A 210 19.86 9.02 16.10
N SER A 211 20.38 9.25 14.87
CA SER A 211 19.61 9.90 13.80
C SER A 211 18.43 9.07 13.34
N ALA A 212 18.58 7.73 13.22
CA ALA A 212 17.46 6.86 12.88
C ALA A 212 16.37 6.91 13.97
N CYS A 213 16.75 6.82 15.24
CA CYS A 213 15.81 6.97 16.36
C CYS A 213 15.14 8.35 16.37
N ALA A 214 15.90 9.42 16.15
CA ALA A 214 15.37 10.79 16.11
C ALA A 214 14.33 10.96 15.00
N LEU A 215 14.60 10.44 13.80
CA LEU A 215 13.64 10.49 12.67
C LEU A 215 12.33 9.74 12.97
N VAL A 216 12.37 8.67 13.77
CA VAL A 216 11.15 7.98 14.20
C VAL A 216 10.41 8.76 15.30
N ILE A 217 11.12 9.41 16.21
CA ILE A 217 10.54 10.02 17.41
C ILE A 217 10.11 11.48 17.18
N ILE A 218 10.90 12.28 16.47
CA ILE A 218 10.64 13.72 16.24
C ILE A 218 9.24 13.98 15.66
N PRO A 219 8.70 13.16 14.73
CA PRO A 219 7.34 13.39 14.23
C PRO A 219 6.24 13.37 15.29
N MET A 220 6.49 12.79 16.48
CA MET A 220 5.54 12.87 17.58
C MET A 220 5.27 14.30 18.05
N ALA A 221 6.25 15.19 17.88
CA ALA A 221 6.15 16.60 18.26
C ALA A 221 5.49 17.48 17.16
N LEU A 222 5.26 16.92 15.96
CA LEU A 222 4.62 17.68 14.89
C LEU A 222 3.14 17.91 15.22
N PRO A 223 2.65 19.14 15.11
CA PRO A 223 1.23 19.41 15.29
C PRO A 223 0.46 18.69 14.16
N LEU A 224 -0.53 17.89 14.54
CA LEU A 224 -1.58 17.52 13.62
C LEU A 224 -2.47 18.75 13.50
N HIS A 225 -2.39 19.46 12.38
CA HIS A 225 -3.33 20.56 12.12
C HIS A 225 -4.72 19.94 11.98
N ALA A 226 -5.50 20.01 13.03
CA ALA A 226 -6.94 19.93 12.89
C ALA A 226 -7.32 21.19 12.08
N SER A 227 -7.89 21.02 10.89
CA SER A 227 -8.65 22.08 10.26
C SER A 227 -9.64 22.59 11.30
N GLN A 228 -9.88 23.90 11.35
CA GLN A 228 -10.99 24.42 12.14
C GLN A 228 -12.27 23.88 11.48
N GLU A 229 -12.76 22.79 12.05
CA GLU A 229 -14.00 22.17 11.58
C GLU A 229 -15.15 22.99 12.15
N GLU A 230 -15.95 23.56 11.26
CA GLU A 230 -17.20 24.21 11.62
C GLU A 230 -18.32 23.17 11.58
N GLY A 231 -18.67 22.62 12.76
CA GLY A 231 -19.75 21.66 12.92
C GLY A 231 -19.31 20.20 12.78
N SER A 232 -20.27 19.31 12.89
CA SER A 232 -20.11 17.86 12.71
C SER A 232 -21.33 17.29 12.01
N ILE A 233 -21.13 16.27 11.18
CA ILE A 233 -22.19 15.45 10.59
C ILE A 233 -22.07 14.01 11.10
N LYS A 234 -23.21 13.39 11.32
CA LYS A 234 -23.28 11.99 11.75
C LYS A 234 -23.51 11.10 10.54
N VAL A 235 -22.52 10.30 10.21
CA VAL A 235 -22.53 9.43 9.02
C VAL A 235 -22.62 7.97 9.45
N ALA A 236 -23.57 7.22 8.88
CA ALA A 236 -23.64 5.78 9.01
C ALA A 236 -23.05 5.09 7.80
N ALA A 237 -22.00 4.32 7.95
CA ALA A 237 -21.44 3.46 6.91
C ALA A 237 -22.06 2.07 7.01
N ILE A 238 -22.80 1.65 5.98
CA ILE A 238 -23.49 0.36 5.92
C ILE A 238 -22.74 -0.59 4.98
N GLN A 239 -22.34 -1.75 5.50
CA GLN A 239 -21.68 -2.80 4.76
C GLN A 239 -22.60 -4.03 4.66
N GLY A 240 -23.27 -4.19 3.51
CA GLY A 240 -24.21 -5.28 3.27
C GLY A 240 -23.56 -6.64 3.01
N ASN A 241 -22.25 -6.65 2.79
CA ASN A 241 -21.45 -7.81 2.41
C ASN A 241 -21.89 -8.49 1.10
N ILE A 242 -21.03 -9.33 0.56
CA ILE A 242 -21.29 -10.18 -0.61
C ILE A 242 -20.93 -11.61 -0.21
N GLU A 243 -21.93 -12.51 -0.23
CA GLU A 243 -21.67 -13.92 0.04
C GLU A 243 -20.83 -14.53 -1.09
N LEU A 244 -19.92 -15.42 -0.75
CA LEU A 244 -19.13 -16.15 -1.72
C LEU A 244 -19.82 -17.46 -2.12
N PRO A 245 -19.74 -17.85 -3.40
CA PRO A 245 -19.05 -17.16 -4.50
C PRO A 245 -19.82 -15.93 -5.01
N ALA A 246 -19.11 -14.83 -5.21
CA ALA A 246 -19.71 -13.54 -5.57
C ALA A 246 -20.60 -13.59 -6.84
N LEU A 247 -20.22 -14.43 -7.82
CA LEU A 247 -20.99 -14.59 -9.05
C LEU A 247 -22.42 -15.10 -8.81
N GLU A 248 -22.60 -16.03 -7.87
CA GLU A 248 -23.93 -16.53 -7.50
C GLU A 248 -24.75 -15.45 -6.79
N THR A 249 -24.12 -14.68 -5.92
CA THR A 249 -24.78 -13.58 -5.21
C THR A 249 -25.26 -12.50 -6.19
N TYR A 250 -24.45 -12.08 -7.14
CA TYR A 250 -24.85 -11.11 -8.15
C TYR A 250 -25.86 -11.63 -9.18
N SER A 251 -26.03 -12.94 -9.30
CA SER A 251 -27.11 -13.53 -10.12
C SER A 251 -28.49 -13.35 -9.50
N GLN A 252 -28.57 -13.19 -8.17
CA GLN A 252 -29.81 -13.00 -7.42
C GLN A 252 -30.14 -11.50 -7.31
N ILE A 253 -31.02 -11.01 -8.18
CA ILE A 253 -31.43 -9.60 -8.20
C ILE A 253 -32.02 -9.19 -6.85
N GLY A 254 -31.53 -8.11 -6.29
CA GLY A 254 -32.00 -7.55 -5.02
C GLY A 254 -31.28 -8.10 -3.78
N LYS A 255 -30.39 -9.09 -3.90
CA LYS A 255 -29.74 -9.69 -2.73
C LYS A 255 -28.74 -8.73 -2.09
N VAL A 256 -27.81 -8.15 -2.85
CA VAL A 256 -26.80 -7.22 -2.34
C VAL A 256 -27.48 -5.93 -1.85
N THR A 257 -28.37 -5.37 -2.67
CA THR A 257 -29.14 -4.18 -2.31
C THR A 257 -30.02 -4.44 -1.07
N GLY A 258 -30.68 -5.61 -1.01
CA GLY A 258 -31.51 -6.00 0.12
C GLY A 258 -30.73 -6.15 1.43
N ASN A 259 -29.49 -6.63 1.38
CA ASN A 259 -28.64 -6.69 2.57
C ASN A 259 -28.35 -5.28 3.12
N HIS A 260 -28.02 -4.32 2.24
CA HIS A 260 -27.82 -2.93 2.63
C HIS A 260 -29.12 -2.30 3.17
N ALA A 261 -30.25 -2.54 2.49
CA ALA A 261 -31.57 -2.05 2.91
C ALA A 261 -31.94 -2.58 4.30
N ARG A 262 -31.78 -3.90 4.54
CA ARG A 262 -32.05 -4.53 5.85
C ARG A 262 -31.23 -3.89 6.97
N LEU A 263 -29.92 -3.72 6.79
CA LEU A 263 -29.06 -3.10 7.80
C LEU A 263 -29.41 -1.63 8.03
N THR A 264 -29.81 -0.89 6.99
CA THR A 264 -30.29 0.48 7.13
C THR A 264 -31.60 0.53 7.92
N SER A 265 -32.53 -0.40 7.68
CA SER A 265 -33.78 -0.50 8.43
C SER A 265 -33.53 -0.90 9.89
N GLU A 266 -32.58 -1.81 10.16
CA GLU A 266 -32.17 -2.15 11.53
C GLU A 266 -31.61 -0.92 12.26
N LEU A 267 -30.79 -0.09 11.61
CA LEU A 267 -30.31 1.17 12.17
C LEU A 267 -31.48 2.15 12.45
N ALA A 268 -32.41 2.29 11.50
CA ALA A 268 -33.58 3.15 11.67
C ALA A 268 -34.41 2.76 12.91
N GLN A 269 -34.56 1.44 13.16
CA GLN A 269 -35.29 0.90 14.32
C GLN A 269 -34.62 1.25 15.67
N THR A 270 -33.33 1.56 15.70
CA THR A 270 -32.68 2.01 16.92
C THR A 270 -33.11 3.43 17.34
N GLY A 271 -33.72 4.19 16.46
CA GLY A 271 -34.07 5.58 16.66
C GLY A 271 -32.88 6.54 16.58
N GLU A 272 -31.70 6.04 16.18
CA GLU A 272 -30.50 6.86 16.02
C GLU A 272 -30.62 7.75 14.78
N LYS A 273 -30.50 9.06 14.96
CA LYS A 273 -30.53 10.00 13.84
C LYS A 273 -29.17 10.15 13.23
N VAL A 274 -29.12 10.12 11.88
CA VAL A 274 -27.93 10.34 11.08
C VAL A 274 -28.20 11.37 10.00
N ASP A 275 -27.16 12.09 9.58
CA ASP A 275 -27.28 13.12 8.55
C ASP A 275 -27.06 12.56 7.14
N LEU A 276 -26.36 11.41 7.05
CA LEU A 276 -26.03 10.73 5.81
C LEU A 276 -25.82 9.23 6.05
N VAL A 277 -26.35 8.40 5.17
CA VAL A 277 -26.01 6.99 5.10
C VAL A 277 -25.10 6.75 3.88
N VAL A 278 -24.06 5.95 4.03
CA VAL A 278 -23.14 5.59 2.95
C VAL A 278 -23.22 4.09 2.71
N TRP A 279 -23.68 3.72 1.52
CA TRP A 279 -23.53 2.37 0.96
C TRP A 279 -22.32 2.37 0.03
N GLY A 280 -21.43 1.42 0.23
CA GLY A 280 -20.17 1.37 -0.51
C GLY A 280 -20.31 1.16 -2.01
N GLU A 281 -19.19 1.08 -2.68
CA GLU A 281 -19.09 0.76 -4.11
C GLU A 281 -19.81 -0.57 -4.42
N SER A 282 -20.50 -0.62 -5.56
CA SER A 282 -21.26 -1.82 -6.00
C SER A 282 -22.28 -2.33 -4.99
N SER A 283 -22.89 -1.42 -4.23
CA SER A 283 -23.95 -1.75 -3.25
C SER A 283 -25.29 -2.06 -3.86
N THR A 284 -25.45 -1.86 -5.18
CA THR A 284 -26.66 -2.24 -5.91
C THR A 284 -26.38 -3.34 -6.93
N ASP A 285 -27.30 -4.31 -7.03
CA ASP A 285 -27.22 -5.40 -8.00
C ASP A 285 -27.52 -4.97 -9.42
N ARG A 286 -28.34 -3.94 -9.56
CA ARG A 286 -28.77 -3.36 -10.84
C ARG A 286 -28.92 -1.85 -10.70
N ASP A 287 -28.86 -1.15 -11.83
CA ASP A 287 -29.10 0.29 -11.88
C ASP A 287 -30.56 0.59 -11.49
N PRO A 288 -30.81 1.35 -10.42
CA PRO A 288 -32.17 1.70 -9.97
C PRO A 288 -32.97 2.51 -10.98
N LYS A 289 -32.35 3.16 -11.97
CA LYS A 289 -33.05 3.86 -13.06
C LYS A 289 -33.83 2.91 -13.94
N TYR A 290 -33.39 1.65 -14.05
CA TYR A 290 -33.94 0.65 -14.94
C TYR A 290 -34.52 -0.58 -14.19
N ASN A 291 -34.39 -0.60 -12.87
CA ASN A 291 -34.91 -1.70 -12.05
C ASN A 291 -35.73 -1.17 -10.87
N ARG A 292 -37.05 -1.36 -10.98
CA ARG A 292 -38.02 -0.87 -10.00
C ARG A 292 -37.81 -1.46 -8.60
N LEU A 293 -37.50 -2.75 -8.49
CA LEU A 293 -37.26 -3.40 -7.20
C LEU A 293 -36.09 -2.74 -6.45
N ILE A 294 -34.99 -2.48 -7.15
CA ILE A 294 -33.81 -1.84 -6.57
C ILE A 294 -34.15 -0.40 -6.14
N ALA A 295 -34.84 0.35 -6.97
CA ALA A 295 -35.30 1.70 -6.65
C ALA A 295 -36.21 1.73 -5.41
N GLU A 296 -37.15 0.79 -5.30
CA GLU A 296 -38.05 0.67 -4.15
C GLU A 296 -37.29 0.33 -2.85
N LEU A 297 -36.31 -0.60 -2.90
CA LEU A 297 -35.48 -0.95 -1.74
C LEU A 297 -34.72 0.28 -1.21
N ILE A 298 -34.08 1.06 -2.10
CA ILE A 298 -33.35 2.25 -1.71
C ILE A 298 -34.29 3.34 -1.17
N SER A 299 -35.43 3.57 -1.87
CA SER A 299 -36.41 4.58 -1.47
C SER A 299 -36.99 4.29 -0.09
N THR A 300 -37.32 3.03 0.18
CA THR A 300 -37.84 2.62 1.48
C THR A 300 -36.78 2.83 2.56
N SER A 301 -35.55 2.41 2.31
CA SER A 301 -34.43 2.61 3.25
C SER A 301 -34.19 4.08 3.57
N ALA A 302 -34.20 4.96 2.55
CA ALA A 302 -33.99 6.39 2.75
C ALA A 302 -35.11 7.04 3.55
N LYS A 303 -36.36 6.63 3.33
CA LYS A 303 -37.52 7.09 4.09
C LYS A 303 -37.51 6.59 5.54
N ASP A 304 -37.19 5.30 5.75
CA ASP A 304 -37.19 4.69 7.09
C ASP A 304 -36.15 5.37 8.01
N ILE A 305 -34.97 5.70 7.46
CA ILE A 305 -33.90 6.36 8.22
C ILE A 305 -34.02 7.89 8.27
N ASP A 306 -34.90 8.47 7.45
CA ASP A 306 -35.10 9.91 7.29
C ASP A 306 -33.79 10.68 6.96
N ALA A 307 -32.95 10.08 6.06
CA ALA A 307 -31.67 10.64 5.66
C ALA A 307 -31.31 10.29 4.22
N PRO A 308 -30.54 11.12 3.51
CA PRO A 308 -30.01 10.77 2.21
C PRO A 308 -29.06 9.57 2.28
N ILE A 309 -29.05 8.74 1.22
CA ILE A 309 -28.17 7.61 1.06
C ILE A 309 -27.22 7.82 -0.10
N LEU A 310 -25.92 7.84 0.13
CA LEU A 310 -24.91 7.77 -0.93
C LEU A 310 -24.79 6.32 -1.38
N VAL A 311 -25.15 6.03 -2.63
CA VAL A 311 -25.32 4.67 -3.16
C VAL A 311 -24.29 4.39 -4.26
N GLY A 312 -23.57 3.26 -4.16
CA GLY A 312 -22.69 2.75 -5.21
C GLY A 312 -23.49 1.96 -6.25
N ILE A 313 -23.53 2.45 -7.47
CA ILE A 313 -24.36 1.93 -8.55
C ILE A 313 -23.49 1.38 -9.66
N THR A 314 -23.76 0.13 -10.05
CA THR A 314 -23.17 -0.49 -11.24
C THR A 314 -24.22 -0.57 -12.35
N ARG A 315 -23.88 -0.06 -13.52
CA ARG A 315 -24.69 -0.11 -14.73
C ARG A 315 -23.94 -0.84 -15.84
N VAL A 316 -24.62 -1.71 -16.53
CA VAL A 316 -24.17 -2.32 -17.77
C VAL A 316 -25.07 -1.81 -18.90
N ASP A 317 -24.49 -1.18 -19.91
CA ASP A 317 -25.20 -0.67 -21.07
C ASP A 317 -24.47 -1.15 -22.33
N GLN A 318 -25.10 -2.05 -23.05
CA GLN A 318 -24.49 -2.80 -24.16
C GLN A 318 -23.17 -3.49 -23.67
N ASP A 319 -22.03 -3.10 -24.26
CA ASP A 319 -20.71 -3.64 -23.89
C ASP A 319 -19.94 -2.74 -22.90
N ARG A 320 -20.61 -1.69 -22.36
CA ARG A 320 -19.98 -0.74 -21.43
C ARG A 320 -20.46 -0.96 -20.01
N ARG A 321 -19.52 -0.99 -19.09
CA ARG A 321 -19.81 -1.02 -17.66
C ARG A 321 -19.50 0.36 -17.05
N TYR A 322 -20.45 0.87 -16.27
CA TYR A 322 -20.31 2.12 -15.54
C TYR A 322 -20.36 1.82 -14.06
N ASN A 323 -19.47 2.45 -13.30
CA ASN A 323 -19.42 2.39 -11.85
C ASN A 323 -19.49 3.83 -11.34
N TYR A 324 -20.55 4.16 -10.61
CA TYR A 324 -20.77 5.52 -10.16
C TYR A 324 -21.43 5.59 -8.77
N MET A 325 -21.24 6.71 -8.10
CA MET A 325 -21.87 7.02 -6.82
C MET A 325 -22.92 8.11 -7.05
N GLY A 326 -24.11 7.90 -6.51
CA GLY A 326 -25.21 8.87 -6.56
C GLY A 326 -25.84 9.05 -5.18
N VAL A 327 -26.44 10.22 -4.94
CA VAL A 327 -27.17 10.46 -3.68
C VAL A 327 -28.65 10.19 -3.92
N TRP A 328 -29.21 9.35 -3.06
CA TRP A 328 -30.66 9.07 -3.03
C TRP A 328 -31.32 9.82 -1.89
N TYR A 329 -32.18 10.75 -2.21
CA TYR A 329 -32.93 11.53 -1.23
C TYR A 329 -34.26 10.84 -0.86
N PRO A 330 -34.72 10.93 0.40
CA PRO A 330 -35.98 10.33 0.86
C PRO A 330 -37.19 10.75 0.02
N ASP A 331 -37.27 12.01 -0.36
CA ASP A 331 -38.43 12.60 -1.03
C ASP A 331 -38.35 12.57 -2.55
N THR A 332 -37.15 12.86 -3.12
CA THR A 332 -36.96 13.07 -4.55
C THR A 332 -36.28 11.91 -5.28
N GLY A 333 -35.77 10.91 -4.54
CA GLY A 333 -35.05 9.77 -5.11
C GLY A 333 -33.63 10.11 -5.56
N LEU A 334 -33.17 9.48 -6.64
CA LEU A 334 -31.80 9.63 -7.13
C LEU A 334 -31.54 11.04 -7.67
N SER A 335 -30.49 11.68 -7.17
CA SER A 335 -29.96 12.96 -7.66
C SER A 335 -29.59 12.88 -9.15
N GLU A 336 -29.72 13.99 -9.87
CA GLU A 336 -29.19 14.13 -11.24
C GLU A 336 -27.66 14.14 -11.27
N SER A 337 -27.03 14.64 -10.20
CA SER A 337 -25.59 14.67 -10.06
C SER A 337 -25.04 13.34 -9.53
N TYR A 338 -23.99 12.84 -10.17
CA TYR A 338 -23.30 11.62 -9.75
C TYR A 338 -21.79 11.73 -10.00
N TYR A 339 -21.02 10.92 -9.29
CA TYR A 339 -19.59 10.78 -9.51
C TYR A 339 -19.30 9.45 -10.21
N GLY A 340 -18.72 9.49 -11.41
CA GLY A 340 -18.27 8.30 -12.13
C GLY A 340 -16.84 7.93 -11.73
N LYS A 341 -16.61 6.64 -11.48
CA LYS A 341 -15.26 6.10 -11.20
C LYS A 341 -14.32 6.42 -12.36
N GLN A 342 -13.20 7.11 -12.06
CA GLN A 342 -12.25 7.58 -13.05
C GLN A 342 -11.25 6.52 -13.48
N ILE A 343 -10.87 5.64 -12.56
CA ILE A 343 -9.85 4.61 -12.77
C ILE A 343 -10.47 3.24 -12.49
N PRO A 344 -11.02 2.57 -13.51
CA PRO A 344 -11.54 1.21 -13.38
C PRO A 344 -10.42 0.20 -13.09
N VAL A 345 -10.77 -0.90 -12.40
CA VAL A 345 -9.83 -1.96 -12.04
C VAL A 345 -9.56 -2.86 -13.25
N PRO A 346 -8.29 -2.99 -13.70
CA PRO A 346 -7.93 -3.92 -14.76
C PRO A 346 -8.33 -5.36 -14.41
N PHE A 347 -8.82 -6.11 -15.41
CA PHE A 347 -9.29 -7.49 -15.28
C PHE A 347 -10.51 -7.69 -14.35
N GLY A 348 -10.93 -6.68 -13.62
CA GLY A 348 -12.16 -6.71 -12.80
C GLY A 348 -13.31 -5.97 -13.46
N GLU A 349 -13.05 -4.82 -14.05
CA GLU A 349 -14.04 -3.93 -14.65
C GLU A 349 -13.85 -3.77 -16.16
N TYR A 350 -12.64 -3.99 -16.67
CA TYR A 350 -12.34 -4.03 -18.11
C TYR A 350 -11.20 -5.02 -18.41
N ILE A 351 -11.12 -5.49 -19.66
CA ILE A 351 -10.05 -6.34 -20.20
C ILE A 351 -9.34 -5.60 -21.32
#